data_74730288b9824d1af42842513fe5716a
#
_entry.id   74730288b9824d1af42842513fe5716a
#
_cell.length_a   1.000
_cell.length_b   1.000
_cell.length_c   1.000
_cell.angle_alpha   90.00
_cell.angle_beta   90.00
_cell.angle_gamma   90.00
#
_symmetry.space_group_name_H-M   'P 1'
#
loop_
_entity.id
_entity.type
_entity.pdbx_description
1 polymer ?
#
loop_
_entity_poly.entity_id
_entity_poly.type
_entity_poly.pdbx_seq_one_letter_code
_entity_poly.pdbx_strand_id
1 'polypeptide(L)'
;DLHSFPTRRSSDLSYVLGGRAMEIVYDEQDLRRYFQTAVSVSNDAPVLLDRFLDDAIEVDVDAICDGEMVLIGGIMEHIEQAGVHSGDSACSLPAYTLSKEIQDVMREQVQKLAFELQVRGLMNVQFAVKDNEVYLIEVNPRAARTVPFVSKATGVPLAKVAARVMAGKTLAQQGVTKEIIPPYYSVKEVVLPFNKFPGVDPLLGPEMR
;
A
#
# COMPACT_ATOMS: atom_id res chain seq x y z
N ASP A 1 -7.33 2.02 28.81
CA ASP A 1 -6.29 2.69 29.60
C ASP A 1 -5.79 3.90 28.83
N LEU A 2 -6.45 5.05 29.05
CA LEU A 2 -6.20 6.30 28.32
C LEU A 2 -4.95 7.08 28.80
N HIS A 3 -4.16 6.48 29.68
CA HIS A 3 -3.05 7.16 30.36
C HIS A 3 -1.71 7.10 29.61
N SER A 4 -1.64 6.46 28.44
CA SER A 4 -0.46 6.48 27.57
C SER A 4 -0.84 6.83 26.15
N PHE A 5 -1.16 8.10 25.90
CA PHE A 5 -1.33 8.59 24.53
C PHE A 5 0.05 8.64 23.85
N PRO A 6 0.34 7.77 22.87
CA PRO A 6 1.48 8.00 22.01
C PRO A 6 1.19 9.20 21.12
N THR A 7 2.19 9.93 20.78
CA THR A 7 2.18 11.28 20.23
C THR A 7 1.41 11.49 18.93
N ARG A 8 1.03 10.44 18.21
CA ARG A 8 0.19 10.52 16.99
C ARG A 8 -0.57 9.21 16.76
N ARG A 9 -1.79 9.27 16.27
CA ARG A 9 -2.58 8.11 15.84
C ARG A 9 -3.31 8.43 14.54
N SER A 10 -3.46 7.44 13.66
CA SER A 10 -4.41 7.49 12.55
C SER A 10 -5.73 6.86 12.96
N SER A 11 -6.83 7.40 12.47
CA SER A 11 -8.16 6.85 12.67
C SER A 11 -8.79 6.57 11.32
N ASP A 12 -9.43 5.41 11.18
CA ASP A 12 -10.08 4.98 9.97
C ASP A 12 -11.53 4.58 10.25
N LEU A 13 -12.39 4.79 9.28
CA LEU A 13 -13.80 4.40 9.35
C LEU A 13 -14.03 3.10 8.58
N SER A 14 -14.76 2.17 9.19
CA SER A 14 -15.24 0.99 8.48
C SER A 14 -16.11 1.39 7.28
N TYR A 15 -15.97 0.66 6.17
CA TYR A 15 -16.72 0.86 4.92
C TYR A 15 -16.41 2.13 4.13
N VAL A 16 -15.28 2.79 4.35
CA VAL A 16 -14.79 3.86 3.49
C VAL A 16 -13.62 3.40 2.63
N LEU A 17 -13.49 3.99 1.44
CA LEU A 17 -12.44 3.70 0.47
C LEU A 17 -11.58 4.93 0.24
N GLY A 18 -10.29 4.71 -0.06
CA GLY A 18 -9.36 5.79 -0.42
C GLY A 18 -9.01 6.71 0.72
N GLY A 19 -9.02 6.21 1.97
CA GLY A 19 -8.67 7.01 3.16
C GLY A 19 -9.68 8.10 3.50
N ARG A 20 -10.88 8.07 2.92
CA ARG A 20 -11.92 9.08 3.18
C ARG A 20 -12.24 9.18 4.66
N ALA A 21 -12.23 10.40 5.19
CA ALA A 21 -12.41 10.69 6.60
C ALA A 21 -11.35 10.09 7.54
N MET A 22 -10.23 9.61 7.01
CA MET A 22 -9.04 9.30 7.81
C MET A 22 -8.44 10.59 8.37
N GLU A 23 -8.10 10.60 9.66
CA GLU A 23 -7.48 11.76 10.30
C GLU A 23 -6.35 11.32 11.23
N ILE A 24 -5.25 12.06 11.21
CA ILE A 24 -4.17 11.90 12.19
C ILE A 24 -4.51 12.76 13.39
N VAL A 25 -4.71 12.13 14.54
CA VAL A 25 -5.04 12.81 15.80
C VAL A 25 -3.82 12.88 16.69
N TYR A 26 -3.60 14.04 17.31
CA TYR A 26 -2.40 14.34 18.07
C TYR A 26 -2.62 14.26 19.60
N ASP A 27 -3.86 14.43 20.04
CA ASP A 27 -4.24 14.39 21.46
C ASP A 27 -5.67 13.86 21.65
N GLU A 28 -6.08 13.75 22.91
CA GLU A 28 -7.41 13.27 23.27
C GLU A 28 -8.52 14.23 22.84
N GLN A 29 -8.27 15.53 22.77
CA GLN A 29 -9.26 16.53 22.35
C GLN A 29 -9.55 16.37 20.85
N ASP A 30 -8.51 16.20 20.04
CA ASP A 30 -8.62 15.92 18.61
C ASP A 30 -9.38 14.63 18.37
N LEU A 31 -9.06 13.57 19.13
CA LEU A 31 -9.76 12.30 19.04
C LEU A 31 -11.25 12.43 19.35
N ARG A 32 -11.62 13.16 20.42
CA ARG A 32 -13.02 13.39 20.77
C ARG A 32 -13.77 14.17 19.69
N ARG A 33 -13.14 15.20 19.14
CA ARG A 33 -13.67 15.97 18.02
C ARG A 33 -13.92 15.07 16.82
N TYR A 34 -12.92 14.24 16.46
CA TYR A 34 -13.03 13.28 15.36
C TYR A 34 -14.21 12.32 15.55
N PHE A 35 -14.36 11.71 16.73
CA PHE A 35 -15.48 10.83 17.02
C PHE A 35 -16.84 11.50 16.85
N GLN A 36 -16.99 12.75 17.24
CA GLN A 36 -18.24 13.48 17.05
C GLN A 36 -18.60 13.66 15.56
N THR A 37 -17.58 13.88 14.74
CA THR A 37 -17.73 14.04 13.29
C THR A 37 -17.89 12.70 12.59
N ALA A 38 -17.09 11.71 12.95
CA ALA A 38 -17.07 10.39 12.34
C ALA A 38 -18.36 9.60 12.56
N VAL A 39 -18.96 9.67 13.76
CA VAL A 39 -20.25 9.04 14.06
C VAL A 39 -21.37 9.52 13.15
N SER A 40 -21.32 10.78 12.72
CA SER A 40 -22.30 11.31 11.76
C SER A 40 -22.18 10.72 10.33
N VAL A 41 -21.01 10.15 10.00
CA VAL A 41 -20.70 9.60 8.67
C VAL A 41 -20.86 8.08 8.63
N SER A 42 -20.67 7.39 9.76
CA SER A 42 -20.51 5.92 9.78
C SER A 42 -21.72 5.14 10.33
N ASN A 43 -22.82 5.78 10.68
CA ASN A 43 -24.08 5.12 11.13
C ASN A 43 -23.80 3.91 12.07
N ASP A 44 -23.16 4.13 13.21
CA ASP A 44 -22.82 3.13 14.23
C ASP A 44 -21.73 2.09 13.83
N ALA A 45 -21.00 2.29 12.74
CA ALA A 45 -19.89 1.44 12.40
C ALA A 45 -18.68 1.69 13.35
N PRO A 46 -17.91 0.64 13.71
CA PRO A 46 -16.74 0.81 14.55
C PRO A 46 -15.65 1.65 13.86
N VAL A 47 -14.94 2.43 14.65
CA VAL A 47 -13.78 3.22 14.22
C VAL A 47 -12.52 2.45 14.60
N LEU A 48 -11.63 2.23 13.62
CA LEU A 48 -10.30 1.69 13.86
C LEU A 48 -9.38 2.83 14.31
N LEU A 49 -8.60 2.60 15.35
CA LEU A 49 -7.63 3.53 15.88
C LEU A 49 -6.26 2.86 15.95
N ASP A 50 -5.37 3.26 15.03
CA ASP A 50 -4.02 2.72 14.94
C ASP A 50 -2.97 3.71 15.43
N ARG A 51 -1.82 3.16 15.84
CA ARG A 51 -0.64 3.98 16.12
C ARG A 51 -0.06 4.50 14.81
N PHE A 52 0.06 5.82 14.69
CA PHE A 52 0.76 6.43 13.57
C PHE A 52 2.28 6.21 13.71
N LEU A 53 2.92 5.82 12.61
CA LEU A 53 4.36 5.62 12.53
C LEU A 53 5.01 6.84 11.87
N ASP A 54 5.46 7.79 12.69
CA ASP A 54 6.21 8.96 12.21
C ASP A 54 7.50 8.53 11.50
N ASP A 55 7.85 9.22 10.43
CA ASP A 55 9.10 9.01 9.67
C ASP A 55 9.28 7.56 9.16
N ALA A 56 8.18 6.82 9.00
CA ALA A 56 8.24 5.51 8.38
C ALA A 56 8.37 5.63 6.85
N ILE A 57 9.03 4.66 6.25
CA ILE A 57 9.10 4.50 4.79
C ILE A 57 7.93 3.63 4.37
N GLU A 58 7.06 4.13 3.51
CA GLU A 58 5.98 3.34 2.93
C GLU A 58 6.46 2.55 1.71
N VAL A 59 5.93 1.35 1.56
CA VAL A 59 6.34 0.41 0.51
C VAL A 59 5.13 -0.33 -0.04
N ASP A 60 4.98 -0.31 -1.36
CA ASP A 60 4.03 -1.16 -2.08
C ASP A 60 4.73 -2.39 -2.66
N VAL A 61 4.14 -3.55 -2.50
CA VAL A 61 4.60 -4.78 -3.14
C VAL A 61 3.49 -5.36 -4.01
N ASP A 62 3.72 -5.40 -5.31
CA ASP A 62 2.83 -6.10 -6.25
C ASP A 62 3.28 -7.54 -6.45
N ALA A 63 2.35 -8.48 -6.38
CA ALA A 63 2.61 -9.91 -6.57
C ALA A 63 1.52 -10.58 -7.39
N ILE A 64 1.84 -11.76 -7.94
CA ILE A 64 0.89 -12.69 -8.58
C ILE A 64 1.01 -14.03 -7.89
N CYS A 65 -0.12 -14.61 -7.48
CA CYS A 65 -0.19 -15.96 -6.95
C CYS A 65 -1.05 -16.84 -7.89
N ASP A 66 -0.55 -18.04 -8.21
CA ASP A 66 -1.30 -19.06 -8.95
C ASP A 66 -1.78 -20.22 -8.04
N GLY A 67 -1.48 -20.10 -6.72
CA GLY A 67 -1.78 -21.06 -5.67
C GLY A 67 -0.75 -22.16 -5.48
N GLU A 68 0.25 -22.24 -6.36
CA GLU A 68 1.41 -23.12 -6.24
C GLU A 68 2.68 -22.30 -6.01
N MET A 69 2.71 -21.09 -6.58
CA MET A 69 3.83 -20.17 -6.56
C MET A 69 3.35 -18.73 -6.39
N VAL A 70 4.17 -17.90 -5.77
CA VAL A 70 4.03 -16.45 -5.74
C VAL A 70 5.18 -15.80 -6.47
N LEU A 71 4.86 -14.99 -7.48
CA LEU A 71 5.81 -14.12 -8.16
C LEU A 71 5.75 -12.72 -7.55
N ILE A 72 6.84 -12.23 -7.02
CA ILE A 72 6.97 -10.81 -6.68
C ILE A 72 7.15 -10.04 -7.99
N GLY A 73 6.22 -9.13 -8.27
CA GLY A 73 6.27 -8.27 -9.45
C GLY A 73 7.24 -7.11 -9.26
N GLY A 74 7.24 -6.53 -8.06
CA GLY A 74 8.18 -5.47 -7.68
C GLY A 74 7.91 -4.94 -6.28
N ILE A 75 8.97 -4.43 -5.66
CA ILE A 75 8.96 -3.73 -4.37
C ILE A 75 9.22 -2.25 -4.65
N MET A 76 8.21 -1.42 -4.39
CA MET A 76 8.23 0.01 -4.68
C MET A 76 8.32 0.80 -3.38
N GLU A 77 9.35 1.61 -3.26
CA GLU A 77 9.54 2.51 -2.12
C GLU A 77 8.94 3.89 -2.42
N HIS A 78 8.11 4.40 -1.52
CA HIS A 78 7.50 5.72 -1.66
C HIS A 78 8.54 6.83 -1.43
N ILE A 79 8.36 7.95 -2.10
CA ILE A 79 9.23 9.13 -2.00
C ILE A 79 8.67 10.08 -0.94
N GLU A 80 7.36 10.22 -0.85
CA GLU A 80 6.68 11.00 0.17
C GLU A 80 6.79 10.31 1.54
N GLN A 81 6.73 11.11 2.58
CA GLN A 81 6.69 10.61 3.96
C GLN A 81 5.42 9.82 4.23
N ALA A 82 5.48 8.91 5.20
CA ALA A 82 4.32 8.17 5.68
C ALA A 82 3.16 9.11 6.08
N GLY A 83 1.95 8.68 5.74
CA GLY A 83 0.73 9.45 5.97
C GLY A 83 0.19 10.16 4.73
N VAL A 84 0.87 10.09 3.59
CA VAL A 84 0.30 10.44 2.28
C VAL A 84 -0.30 9.18 1.66
N HIS A 85 -1.53 9.25 1.16
CA HIS A 85 -2.19 8.11 0.53
C HIS A 85 -1.34 7.53 -0.61
N SER A 86 -1.17 6.21 -0.65
CA SER A 86 -0.32 5.51 -1.64
C SER A 86 -0.67 5.82 -3.10
N GLY A 87 -1.95 6.16 -3.35
CA GLY A 87 -2.42 6.59 -4.67
C GLY A 87 -1.85 7.90 -5.14
N ASP A 88 -1.51 8.79 -4.21
CA ASP A 88 -1.03 10.16 -4.46
C ASP A 88 0.49 10.28 -4.32
N SER A 89 1.14 9.21 -3.83
CA SER A 89 2.59 9.18 -3.64
C SER A 89 3.34 8.82 -4.92
N ALA A 90 4.49 9.46 -5.10
CA ALA A 90 5.51 9.00 -6.03
C ALA A 90 6.19 7.74 -5.46
N CYS A 91 6.69 6.86 -6.33
CA CYS A 91 7.44 5.71 -5.88
C CYS A 91 8.56 5.33 -6.84
N SER A 92 9.61 4.73 -6.28
CA SER A 92 10.77 4.20 -7.00
C SER A 92 10.73 2.69 -7.06
N LEU A 93 11.07 2.13 -8.20
CA LEU A 93 11.30 0.70 -8.41
C LEU A 93 12.67 0.50 -9.10
N PRO A 94 13.58 -0.31 -8.55
CA PRO A 94 13.50 -0.97 -7.25
C PRO A 94 13.51 0.01 -6.07
N ALA A 95 13.28 -0.51 -4.85
CA ALA A 95 13.48 0.23 -3.62
C ALA A 95 14.94 0.71 -3.51
N TYR A 96 15.16 1.94 -3.02
CA TYR A 96 16.47 2.59 -3.11
C TYR A 96 17.15 2.82 -1.76
N THR A 97 16.40 2.87 -0.64
CA THR A 97 16.98 3.00 0.70
C THR A 97 16.89 1.74 1.53
N LEU A 98 15.97 0.83 1.18
CA LEU A 98 15.71 -0.39 1.95
C LEU A 98 16.79 -1.45 1.70
N SER A 99 17.32 -2.00 2.79
CA SER A 99 18.28 -3.10 2.72
C SER A 99 17.68 -4.36 2.08
N LYS A 100 18.53 -5.23 1.59
CA LYS A 100 18.09 -6.51 1.01
C LYS A 100 17.35 -7.36 2.04
N GLU A 101 17.81 -7.37 3.28
CA GLU A 101 17.23 -8.14 4.39
C GLU A 101 15.78 -7.71 4.65
N ILE A 102 15.51 -6.40 4.69
CA ILE A 102 14.16 -5.85 4.85
C ILE A 102 13.28 -6.23 3.66
N GLN A 103 13.79 -6.13 2.44
CA GLN A 103 13.06 -6.55 1.26
C GLN A 103 12.76 -8.06 1.25
N ASP A 104 13.69 -8.90 1.74
CA ASP A 104 13.49 -10.35 1.85
C ASP A 104 12.41 -10.70 2.89
N VAL A 105 12.35 -9.98 4.01
CA VAL A 105 11.25 -10.10 4.99
C VAL A 105 9.89 -9.80 4.34
N MET A 106 9.80 -8.73 3.54
CA MET A 106 8.56 -8.41 2.82
C MET A 106 8.19 -9.51 1.82
N ARG A 107 9.15 -10.04 1.05
CA ARG A 107 8.90 -11.14 0.11
C ARG A 107 8.32 -12.37 0.82
N GLU A 108 8.89 -12.73 1.96
CA GLU A 108 8.40 -13.85 2.76
C GLU A 108 6.97 -13.60 3.29
N GLN A 109 6.70 -12.41 3.80
CA GLN A 109 5.37 -12.05 4.29
C GLN A 109 4.33 -12.06 3.17
N VAL A 110 4.66 -11.48 2.00
CA VAL A 110 3.77 -11.48 0.83
C VAL A 110 3.44 -12.90 0.37
N GLN A 111 4.43 -13.81 0.37
CA GLN A 111 4.19 -15.21 0.02
C GLN A 111 3.24 -15.89 1.00
N LYS A 112 3.46 -15.73 2.31
CA LYS A 112 2.59 -16.28 3.35
C LYS A 112 1.17 -15.75 3.23
N LEU A 113 1.00 -14.43 3.07
CA LEU A 113 -0.30 -13.79 2.90
C LEU A 113 -1.03 -14.28 1.65
N ALA A 114 -0.33 -14.43 0.53
CA ALA A 114 -0.93 -14.89 -0.71
C ALA A 114 -1.48 -16.32 -0.60
N PHE A 115 -0.77 -17.22 0.08
CA PHE A 115 -1.23 -18.59 0.29
C PHE A 115 -2.35 -18.66 1.33
N GLU A 116 -2.23 -17.95 2.44
CA GLU A 116 -3.24 -17.95 3.51
C GLU A 116 -4.57 -17.39 3.01
N LEU A 117 -4.53 -16.32 2.23
CA LEU A 117 -5.70 -15.72 1.60
C LEU A 117 -6.17 -16.45 0.33
N GLN A 118 -5.50 -17.53 -0.06
CA GLN A 118 -5.81 -18.33 -1.26
C GLN A 118 -5.92 -17.48 -2.53
N VAL A 119 -5.05 -16.50 -2.68
CA VAL A 119 -5.07 -15.56 -3.80
C VAL A 119 -4.85 -16.31 -5.13
N ARG A 120 -5.64 -15.95 -6.14
CA ARG A 120 -5.50 -16.38 -7.52
C ARG A 120 -5.48 -15.14 -8.42
N GLY A 121 -4.33 -14.74 -8.88
CA GLY A 121 -4.12 -13.52 -9.65
C GLY A 121 -3.28 -12.49 -8.92
N LEU A 122 -3.58 -11.22 -9.13
CA LEU A 122 -2.83 -10.09 -8.56
C LEU A 122 -3.19 -9.84 -7.09
N MET A 123 -2.16 -9.47 -6.34
CA MET A 123 -2.27 -8.96 -4.99
C MET A 123 -1.29 -7.79 -4.82
N ASN A 124 -1.72 -6.76 -4.09
CA ASN A 124 -0.88 -5.68 -3.63
C ASN A 124 -0.84 -5.71 -2.10
N VAL A 125 0.33 -5.52 -1.54
CA VAL A 125 0.54 -5.44 -0.09
C VAL A 125 1.25 -4.13 0.22
N GLN A 126 0.70 -3.38 1.17
CA GLN A 126 1.30 -2.14 1.65
C GLN A 126 1.96 -2.36 3.00
N PHE A 127 3.19 -1.89 3.09
CA PHE A 127 4.01 -1.95 4.29
C PHE A 127 4.46 -0.56 4.72
N ALA A 128 4.79 -0.42 5.99
CA ALA A 128 5.63 0.66 6.49
C ALA A 128 6.89 0.06 7.12
N VAL A 129 8.01 0.72 6.93
CA VAL A 129 9.29 0.33 7.55
C VAL A 129 9.74 1.45 8.46
N LYS A 130 9.97 1.11 9.73
CA LYS A 130 10.53 2.02 10.72
C LYS A 130 11.53 1.28 11.60
N ASP A 131 12.68 1.88 11.86
CA ASP A 131 13.73 1.31 12.71
C ASP A 131 14.14 -0.12 12.33
N ASN A 132 14.16 -0.42 11.01
CA ASN A 132 14.37 -1.74 10.42
C ASN A 132 13.29 -2.79 10.75
N GLU A 133 12.17 -2.39 11.28
CA GLU A 133 10.99 -3.25 11.47
C GLU A 133 9.99 -3.05 10.34
N VAL A 134 9.40 -4.16 9.87
CA VAL A 134 8.39 -4.18 8.80
C VAL A 134 7.02 -4.30 9.42
N TYR A 135 6.16 -3.32 9.14
CA TYR A 135 4.76 -3.27 9.57
C TYR A 135 3.85 -3.50 8.37
N LEU A 136 2.93 -4.44 8.50
CA LEU A 136 1.87 -4.64 7.52
C LEU A 136 0.79 -3.58 7.71
N ILE A 137 0.49 -2.82 6.65
CA ILE A 137 -0.57 -1.81 6.67
C ILE A 137 -1.85 -2.37 6.06
N GLU A 138 -1.78 -2.86 4.81
CA GLU A 138 -2.96 -3.30 4.08
C GLU A 138 -2.62 -4.42 3.09
N VAL A 139 -3.58 -5.32 2.88
CA VAL A 139 -3.50 -6.36 1.84
C VAL A 139 -4.68 -6.19 0.90
N ASN A 140 -4.40 -6.05 -0.38
CA ASN A 140 -5.37 -5.87 -1.45
C ASN A 140 -5.28 -7.05 -2.43
N PRO A 141 -6.11 -8.12 -2.30
CA PRO A 141 -6.09 -9.27 -3.22
C PRO A 141 -6.78 -8.92 -4.55
N ARG A 142 -6.26 -7.93 -5.21
CA ARG A 142 -6.73 -7.36 -6.49
C ARG A 142 -5.59 -6.65 -7.22
N ALA A 143 -5.83 -6.26 -8.48
CA ALA A 143 -4.94 -5.39 -9.22
C ALA A 143 -4.82 -4.01 -8.53
N ALA A 144 -3.60 -3.51 -8.41
CA ALA A 144 -3.30 -2.16 -7.96
C ALA A 144 -3.03 -1.21 -9.13
N ARG A 145 -3.08 0.09 -8.86
CA ARG A 145 -2.73 1.12 -9.85
C ARG A 145 -1.23 1.12 -10.24
N THR A 146 -0.40 0.52 -9.41
CA THR A 146 1.04 0.32 -9.63
C THR A 146 1.35 -0.74 -10.69
N VAL A 147 0.44 -1.69 -10.95
CA VAL A 147 0.66 -2.80 -11.90
C VAL A 147 1.11 -2.37 -13.30
N PRO A 148 0.54 -1.33 -13.94
CA PRO A 148 1.04 -0.86 -15.23
C PRO A 148 2.46 -0.29 -15.16
N PHE A 149 2.79 0.40 -14.08
CA PHE A 149 4.13 0.94 -13.84
C PHE A 149 5.16 -0.18 -13.66
N VAL A 150 4.88 -1.13 -12.75
CA VAL A 150 5.76 -2.29 -12.52
C VAL A 150 5.94 -3.10 -13.79
N SER A 151 4.86 -3.33 -14.56
CA SER A 151 4.93 -4.06 -15.83
C SER A 151 5.85 -3.40 -16.84
N LYS A 152 5.84 -2.07 -16.94
CA LYS A 152 6.73 -1.32 -17.84
C LYS A 152 8.18 -1.32 -17.35
N ALA A 153 8.38 -1.14 -16.04
CA ALA A 153 9.71 -1.08 -15.44
C ALA A 153 10.44 -2.44 -15.55
N THR A 154 9.73 -3.55 -15.33
CA THR A 154 10.32 -4.90 -15.34
C THR A 154 10.26 -5.59 -16.70
N GLY A 155 9.43 -5.12 -17.62
CA GLY A 155 9.15 -5.79 -18.89
C GLY A 155 8.21 -7.00 -18.76
N VAL A 156 7.68 -7.29 -17.57
CA VAL A 156 6.74 -8.39 -17.33
C VAL A 156 5.30 -7.88 -17.40
N PRO A 157 4.46 -8.35 -18.32
CA PRO A 157 3.08 -7.88 -18.45
C PRO A 157 2.18 -8.50 -17.37
N LEU A 158 2.30 -7.99 -16.11
CA LEU A 158 1.70 -8.59 -14.92
C LEU A 158 0.19 -8.81 -15.05
N ALA A 159 -0.55 -7.83 -15.57
CA ALA A 159 -2.00 -7.98 -15.77
C ALA A 159 -2.36 -9.11 -16.71
N LYS A 160 -1.59 -9.28 -17.81
CA LYS A 160 -1.79 -10.37 -18.76
C LYS A 160 -1.44 -11.74 -18.15
N VAL A 161 -0.36 -11.80 -17.36
CA VAL A 161 0.06 -13.01 -16.65
C VAL A 161 -1.01 -13.40 -15.63
N ALA A 162 -1.50 -12.47 -14.84
CA ALA A 162 -2.54 -12.70 -13.85
C ALA A 162 -3.88 -13.13 -14.47
N ALA A 163 -4.30 -12.51 -15.57
CA ALA A 163 -5.49 -12.95 -16.29
C ALA A 163 -5.41 -14.39 -16.76
N ARG A 164 -4.22 -14.84 -17.20
CA ARG A 164 -3.99 -16.24 -17.57
C ARG A 164 -3.98 -17.18 -16.36
N VAL A 165 -3.47 -16.69 -15.20
CA VAL A 165 -3.56 -17.44 -13.93
C VAL A 165 -5.02 -17.66 -13.55
N MET A 166 -5.84 -16.63 -13.61
CA MET A 166 -7.27 -16.71 -13.33
C MET A 166 -8.01 -17.64 -14.32
N ALA A 167 -7.49 -17.78 -15.55
CA ALA A 167 -7.97 -18.73 -16.55
C ALA A 167 -7.36 -20.15 -16.39
N GLY A 168 -6.64 -20.43 -15.28
CA GLY A 168 -6.13 -21.75 -14.94
C GLY A 168 -4.72 -22.08 -15.41
N LYS A 169 -3.94 -21.10 -15.96
CA LYS A 169 -2.54 -21.33 -16.34
C LYS A 169 -1.62 -20.97 -15.18
N THR A 170 -0.75 -21.89 -14.78
CA THR A 170 0.25 -21.60 -13.73
C THR A 170 1.32 -20.61 -14.22
N LEU A 171 2.02 -19.99 -13.27
CA LEU A 171 3.19 -19.14 -13.56
C LEU A 171 4.29 -19.92 -14.26
N ALA A 172 4.51 -21.17 -13.85
CA ALA A 172 5.47 -22.06 -14.48
C ALA A 172 5.13 -22.35 -15.96
N GLN A 173 3.87 -22.62 -16.29
CA GLN A 173 3.40 -22.82 -17.67
C GLN A 173 3.55 -21.57 -18.54
N GLN A 174 3.61 -20.40 -17.91
CA GLN A 174 3.80 -19.13 -18.62
C GLN A 174 5.29 -18.72 -18.71
N GLY A 175 6.21 -19.48 -18.09
CA GLY A 175 7.63 -19.16 -18.04
C GLY A 175 7.97 -17.94 -17.18
N VAL A 176 7.08 -17.55 -16.26
CA VAL A 176 7.23 -16.35 -15.42
C VAL A 176 7.39 -16.79 -13.97
N THR A 177 8.60 -17.22 -13.62
CA THR A 177 8.89 -17.86 -12.33
C THR A 177 9.88 -17.12 -11.46
N LYS A 178 10.45 -16.01 -11.95
CA LYS A 178 11.47 -15.25 -11.23
C LYS A 178 11.13 -13.77 -11.20
N GLU A 179 11.34 -13.15 -10.04
CA GLU A 179 11.32 -11.71 -9.91
C GLU A 179 12.39 -11.06 -10.80
N ILE A 180 12.02 -10.00 -11.47
CA ILE A 180 12.96 -9.17 -12.25
C ILE A 180 13.21 -7.87 -11.51
N ILE A 181 14.46 -7.69 -11.08
CA ILE A 181 14.92 -6.43 -10.49
C ILE A 181 15.62 -5.65 -11.60
N PRO A 182 15.05 -4.52 -12.05
CA PRO A 182 15.68 -3.72 -13.10
C PRO A 182 17.06 -3.20 -12.67
N PRO A 183 18.03 -3.07 -13.60
CA PRO A 183 19.35 -2.50 -13.29
C PRO A 183 19.34 -0.96 -13.27
N TYR A 184 18.18 -0.36 -13.32
CA TYR A 184 17.94 1.09 -13.31
C TYR A 184 16.75 1.39 -12.42
N TYR A 185 16.69 2.61 -11.91
CA TYR A 185 15.53 3.10 -11.17
C TYR A 185 14.47 3.62 -12.12
N SER A 186 13.24 3.20 -11.89
CA SER A 186 12.05 3.77 -12.51
C SER A 186 11.26 4.52 -11.45
N VAL A 187 10.78 5.72 -11.77
CA VAL A 187 9.98 6.54 -10.86
C VAL A 187 8.59 6.69 -11.45
N LYS A 188 7.58 6.42 -10.63
CA LYS A 188 6.19 6.77 -10.89
C LYS A 188 5.88 8.06 -10.15
N GLU A 189 5.28 9.00 -10.83
CA GLU A 189 4.79 10.25 -10.26
C GLU A 189 3.30 10.42 -10.59
N VAL A 190 2.57 11.08 -9.70
CA VAL A 190 1.15 11.39 -9.87
C VAL A 190 1.00 12.83 -10.35
N VAL A 191 0.16 13.04 -11.35
CA VAL A 191 -0.22 14.38 -11.80
C VAL A 191 -1.48 14.84 -11.06
N LEU A 192 -1.33 15.86 -10.24
CA LEU A 192 -2.40 16.45 -9.43
C LEU A 192 -2.76 17.85 -9.99
N PRO A 193 -3.78 17.96 -10.86
CA PRO A 193 -4.10 19.21 -11.54
C PRO A 193 -4.94 20.17 -10.65
N PHE A 194 -4.46 20.50 -9.45
CA PHE A 194 -5.16 21.35 -8.48
C PHE A 194 -5.60 22.71 -9.04
N ASN A 195 -4.80 23.27 -9.98
CA ASN A 195 -5.14 24.52 -10.65
C ASN A 195 -6.43 24.47 -11.49
N LYS A 196 -6.91 23.27 -11.84
CA LYS A 196 -8.18 23.05 -12.57
C LYS A 196 -9.37 22.85 -11.65
N PHE A 197 -9.14 22.68 -10.37
CA PHE A 197 -10.18 22.38 -9.36
C PHE A 197 -10.10 23.39 -8.22
N PRO A 198 -10.64 24.61 -8.41
CA PRO A 198 -10.61 25.64 -7.38
C PRO A 198 -11.37 25.17 -6.14
N GLY A 199 -10.80 25.42 -4.96
CA GLY A 199 -11.38 25.04 -3.66
C GLY A 199 -10.95 23.65 -3.15
N VAL A 200 -10.15 22.88 -3.93
CA VAL A 200 -9.52 21.65 -3.43
C VAL A 200 -8.24 22.05 -2.68
N ASP A 201 -8.09 21.52 -1.48
CA ASP A 201 -6.86 21.67 -0.70
C ASP A 201 -5.71 20.92 -1.40
N PRO A 202 -4.59 21.59 -1.74
CA PRO A 202 -3.45 20.94 -2.38
C PRO A 202 -2.58 20.12 -1.43
N LEU A 203 -2.85 20.17 -0.11
CA LEU A 203 -2.09 19.42 0.87
C LEU A 203 -2.41 17.93 0.76
N LEU A 204 -1.38 17.12 0.52
CA LEU A 204 -1.50 15.68 0.49
C LEU A 204 -1.58 15.11 1.91
N GLY A 205 -2.37 14.06 2.09
CA GLY A 205 -2.59 13.44 3.38
C GLY A 205 -3.13 12.00 3.24
N PRO A 206 -3.68 11.42 4.30
CA PRO A 206 -4.16 10.05 4.30
C PRO A 206 -5.37 9.82 3.39
N GLU A 207 -6.17 10.86 3.11
CA GLU A 207 -7.26 10.80 2.14
C GLU A 207 -6.73 11.02 0.73
N MET A 208 -7.12 10.13 -0.21
CA MET A 208 -6.74 10.22 -1.62
C MET A 208 -7.37 11.45 -2.28
N ARG A 209 -6.57 12.20 -3.04
CA ARG A 209 -6.97 13.40 -3.82
C ARG A 209 -7.35 13.08 -5.25
#